data_2b73fbf3aa1cad4f24031269b9be05ca
#
_entry.id   2b73fbf3aa1cad4f24031269b9be05ca
#
_cell.length_a   1.000
_cell.length_b   1.000
_cell.length_c   1.000
_cell.angle_alpha   90.00
_cell.angle_beta   90.00
_cell.angle_gamma   90.00
#
_symmetry.space_group_name_H-M   'P 1'
#
loop_
_entity.id
_entity.type
_entity.pdbx_description
1 polymer ?
#
loop_
_entity_poly.entity_id
_entity_poly.type
_entity_poly.pdbx_seq_one_letter_code
_entity_poly.pdbx_strand_id
1 'polypeptide(L)'
;MTESLFPLTRREALRAGAVLAAGITLPIRSTFAATATQAQTGDNTMGFVTTTDGTEIFYKDWGPKDAQPIVFHHGWPLSSDDWDAQMLFFLAKGYRVVAHDRRGHGRSAQVSGGHDMDHYAADAFAVVQALDLKNAVHIGHSTGGGEVARYVAKHGEPAGRVAKAVLVSAVPPLMLKTAANPEGLPVEVFDGFRSALAANRAQFFRDVPAGPFYGFNRAGAVVHEGIIQNWWRQGMMGAANAHYDGIKAFSETDQTEDLKAITVPTLVLHGEDDQIVPIADAAHKSIKLLKNGTIKTYPGFSHGMLTVNADVLNADLLAFIKA
;
A
#
# COMPACT_ATOMS: atom_id res chain seq x y z
N MET A 1 -33.44 0.97 34.02
CA MET A 1 -33.50 2.44 34.07
C MET A 1 -32.17 2.96 33.59
N THR A 2 -32.08 3.27 32.31
CA THR A 2 -30.88 3.84 31.66
C THR A 2 -31.22 5.28 31.30
N GLU A 3 -30.64 6.22 32.06
CA GLU A 3 -30.79 7.66 31.78
C GLU A 3 -30.04 8.02 30.49
N SER A 4 -30.74 8.75 29.63
CA SER A 4 -30.26 9.31 28.36
C SER A 4 -29.28 10.46 28.62
N LEU A 5 -28.09 10.38 28.03
CA LEU A 5 -27.00 11.35 28.17
C LEU A 5 -27.09 12.61 27.29
N PHE A 6 -28.23 12.86 26.60
CA PHE A 6 -28.39 14.07 25.75
C PHE A 6 -29.78 14.68 25.90
N PRO A 7 -29.92 15.72 26.75
CA PRO A 7 -31.23 16.34 27.01
C PRO A 7 -31.52 17.63 26.20
N LEU A 8 -30.92 17.87 25.04
CA LEU A 8 -31.21 19.10 24.26
C LEU A 8 -31.90 18.77 22.94
N THR A 9 -33.11 19.34 22.76
CA THR A 9 -33.86 19.26 21.51
C THR A 9 -33.30 20.22 20.45
N ARG A 10 -33.57 19.95 19.15
CA ARG A 10 -33.18 20.83 18.01
C ARG A 10 -33.62 22.29 18.14
N ARG A 11 -34.69 22.58 18.92
CA ARG A 11 -35.20 23.94 19.16
C ARG A 11 -34.36 24.71 20.19
N GLU A 12 -33.71 24.04 21.10
CA GLU A 12 -32.90 24.70 22.14
C GLU A 12 -31.51 25.05 21.63
N ALA A 13 -30.97 24.28 20.70
CA ALA A 13 -29.70 24.58 20.01
C ALA A 13 -29.77 25.82 19.11
N LEU A 14 -30.96 26.17 18.59
CA LEU A 14 -31.17 27.36 17.74
C LEU A 14 -31.38 28.66 18.54
N ARG A 15 -31.60 28.60 19.86
CA ARG A 15 -31.78 29.79 20.72
C ARG A 15 -30.53 30.31 21.39
N ALA A 16 -29.44 29.53 21.41
CA ALA A 16 -28.15 29.91 21.98
C ALA A 16 -27.25 30.74 21.05
N GLY A 17 -27.64 30.93 19.79
CA GLY A 17 -26.83 31.60 18.75
C GLY A 17 -27.17 33.09 18.49
N ALA A 18 -28.07 33.71 19.24
CA ALA A 18 -28.63 35.04 18.89
C ALA A 18 -28.53 36.07 20.02
N VAL A 19 -27.39 36.22 20.67
CA VAL A 19 -27.09 37.43 21.47
C VAL A 19 -25.56 37.63 21.44
N LEU A 20 -25.09 38.52 20.56
CA LEU A 20 -23.91 39.38 20.72
C LEU A 20 -23.63 40.09 19.38
N ALA A 21 -24.42 41.10 19.08
CA ALA A 21 -24.10 42.13 18.11
C ALA A 21 -24.64 43.47 18.60
N ALA A 22 -23.89 44.14 19.45
CA ALA A 22 -24.08 45.57 19.72
C ALA A 22 -22.72 46.21 20.02
N GLY A 23 -22.22 46.87 19.05
CA GLY A 23 -21.39 48.02 18.88
C GLY A 23 -20.36 48.46 19.93
N ILE A 24 -19.09 48.50 19.51
CA ILE A 24 -18.19 49.62 19.83
C ILE A 24 -17.27 49.78 18.59
N THR A 25 -17.47 50.84 17.83
CA THR A 25 -16.57 51.27 16.76
C THR A 25 -15.51 52.20 17.38
N LEU A 26 -14.29 51.70 17.50
CA LEU A 26 -13.08 52.52 17.70
C LEU A 26 -12.22 52.47 16.43
N PRO A 27 -11.72 53.58 15.92
CA PRO A 27 -10.86 53.57 14.74
C PRO A 27 -9.45 53.12 15.11
N ILE A 28 -9.13 51.87 14.83
CA ILE A 28 -7.74 51.39 14.90
C ILE A 28 -7.07 51.72 13.57
N ARG A 29 -6.18 52.73 13.59
CA ARG A 29 -5.18 52.95 12.55
C ARG A 29 -4.18 51.82 12.63
N SER A 30 -4.39 50.77 11.83
CA SER A 30 -3.39 49.73 11.64
C SER A 30 -2.39 50.17 10.58
N THR A 31 -1.22 50.61 11.01
CA THR A 31 0.00 50.61 10.15
C THR A 31 0.35 49.16 9.89
N PHE A 32 -0.06 48.62 8.77
CA PHE A 32 0.49 47.35 8.29
C PHE A 32 1.93 47.60 7.82
N ALA A 33 2.91 47.36 8.72
CA ALA A 33 4.24 47.02 8.29
C ALA A 33 4.14 45.67 7.57
N ALA A 34 4.36 45.70 6.26
CA ALA A 34 4.50 44.48 5.48
C ALA A 34 5.81 43.80 5.93
N THR A 35 5.69 42.98 6.96
CA THR A 35 6.71 41.98 7.25
C THR A 35 6.61 40.98 6.08
N ALA A 36 7.65 41.00 5.23
CA ALA A 36 7.85 39.95 4.25
C ALA A 36 7.87 38.63 5.01
N THR A 37 6.74 37.93 4.97
CA THR A 37 6.68 36.54 5.43
C THR A 37 7.62 35.79 4.51
N GLN A 38 8.81 35.42 5.04
CA GLN A 38 9.60 34.37 4.43
C GLN A 38 8.63 33.21 4.24
N ALA A 39 8.38 32.84 2.98
CA ALA A 39 7.74 31.60 2.66
C ALA A 39 8.53 30.52 3.39
N GLN A 40 7.96 29.98 4.47
CA GLN A 40 8.40 28.70 4.96
C GLN A 40 8.21 27.77 3.75
N THR A 41 9.33 27.34 3.17
CA THR A 41 9.36 26.15 2.35
C THR A 41 8.95 25.02 3.25
N GLY A 42 7.62 24.83 3.40
CA GLY A 42 7.06 23.70 4.14
C GLY A 42 7.64 22.46 3.50
N ASP A 43 8.31 21.64 4.29
CA ASP A 43 8.74 20.32 3.90
C ASP A 43 7.48 19.60 3.42
N ASN A 44 7.30 19.52 2.09
CA ASN A 44 6.16 18.81 1.51
C ASN A 44 6.33 17.34 1.85
N THR A 45 5.59 16.87 2.85
CA THR A 45 5.60 15.50 3.32
C THR A 45 4.67 14.58 2.49
N MET A 46 3.96 15.17 1.53
CA MET A 46 3.09 14.48 0.54
C MET A 46 3.09 15.30 -0.74
N GLY A 47 2.95 14.61 -1.87
CA GLY A 47 2.91 15.28 -3.16
C GLY A 47 2.60 14.34 -4.30
N PHE A 48 2.82 14.86 -5.50
CA PHE A 48 2.68 14.12 -6.75
C PHE A 48 3.98 14.17 -7.54
N VAL A 49 4.27 13.07 -8.21
CA VAL A 49 5.32 12.97 -9.22
C VAL A 49 4.66 12.71 -10.55
N THR A 50 5.00 13.49 -11.58
CA THR A 50 4.55 13.23 -12.94
C THR A 50 5.53 12.27 -13.62
N THR A 51 5.04 11.14 -14.07
CA THR A 51 5.81 10.14 -14.79
C THR A 51 6.11 10.57 -16.24
N THR A 52 6.92 9.80 -16.95
CA THR A 52 7.29 10.10 -18.35
C THR A 52 6.11 10.06 -19.32
N ASP A 53 5.06 9.31 -18.99
CA ASP A 53 3.81 9.24 -19.77
C ASP A 53 2.74 10.26 -19.30
N GLY A 54 3.10 11.14 -18.36
CA GLY A 54 2.23 12.21 -17.87
C GLY A 54 1.30 11.78 -16.71
N THR A 55 1.44 10.57 -16.18
CA THR A 55 0.61 10.10 -15.06
C THR A 55 1.08 10.72 -13.76
N GLU A 56 0.18 11.29 -12.97
CA GLU A 56 0.47 11.82 -11.63
C GLU A 56 0.37 10.72 -10.58
N ILE A 57 1.48 10.45 -9.91
CA ILE A 57 1.61 9.45 -8.85
C ILE A 57 1.70 10.14 -7.50
N PHE A 58 0.72 9.91 -6.64
CA PHE A 58 0.71 10.40 -5.26
C PHE A 58 1.72 9.65 -4.40
N TYR A 59 2.39 10.37 -3.50
CA TYR A 59 3.27 9.77 -2.49
C TYR A 59 3.16 10.44 -1.12
N LYS A 60 3.50 9.68 -0.08
CA LYS A 60 3.79 10.11 1.30
C LYS A 60 5.30 10.01 1.50
N ASP A 61 5.92 10.96 2.18
CA ASP A 61 7.36 10.97 2.49
C ASP A 61 7.61 11.60 3.86
N TRP A 62 7.73 10.77 4.88
CA TRP A 62 7.83 11.20 6.27
C TRP A 62 9.18 10.82 6.88
N GLY A 63 9.63 11.62 7.85
CA GLY A 63 10.87 11.42 8.58
C GLY A 63 12.06 12.20 8.05
N PRO A 64 13.25 12.03 8.67
CA PRO A 64 14.45 12.77 8.29
C PRO A 64 14.89 12.43 6.86
N LYS A 65 15.21 13.44 6.07
CA LYS A 65 15.54 13.27 4.65
C LYS A 65 16.88 12.56 4.42
N ASP A 66 17.77 12.61 5.39
CA ASP A 66 19.09 11.97 5.42
C ASP A 66 19.07 10.55 6.03
N ALA A 67 17.95 10.12 6.61
CA ALA A 67 17.80 8.76 7.13
C ALA A 67 17.64 7.75 6.00
N GLN A 68 17.98 6.46 6.30
CA GLN A 68 17.75 5.36 5.35
C GLN A 68 16.28 5.27 4.96
N PRO A 69 15.95 5.34 3.65
CA PRO A 69 14.58 5.26 3.20
C PRO A 69 14.07 3.82 3.18
N ILE A 70 12.81 3.67 3.60
CA ILE A 70 12.00 2.47 3.43
C ILE A 70 10.84 2.84 2.51
N VAL A 71 10.71 2.15 1.37
CA VAL A 71 9.67 2.39 0.36
C VAL A 71 8.67 1.25 0.40
N PHE A 72 7.39 1.58 0.59
CA PHE A 72 6.30 0.63 0.72
C PHE A 72 5.44 0.59 -0.54
N HIS A 73 5.15 -0.62 -1.02
CA HIS A 73 4.37 -0.90 -2.23
C HIS A 73 3.11 -1.69 -1.84
N HIS A 74 1.94 -1.08 -2.03
CA HIS A 74 0.67 -1.65 -1.57
C HIS A 74 0.15 -2.80 -2.43
N GLY A 75 -0.70 -3.65 -1.85
CA GLY A 75 -1.44 -4.70 -2.54
C GLY A 75 -2.61 -4.18 -3.39
N TRP A 76 -3.18 -5.04 -4.22
CA TRP A 76 -4.41 -4.75 -4.94
C TRP A 76 -5.62 -4.98 -4.03
N PRO A 77 -6.66 -4.15 -4.07
CA PRO A 77 -6.87 -2.89 -4.79
C PRO A 77 -6.61 -1.67 -3.89
N LEU A 78 -5.67 -1.77 -2.97
CA LEU A 78 -5.45 -0.84 -1.86
C LEU A 78 -4.73 0.45 -2.29
N SER A 79 -4.18 1.16 -1.33
CA SER A 79 -3.42 2.39 -1.49
C SER A 79 -2.26 2.42 -0.50
N SER A 80 -1.45 3.47 -0.50
CA SER A 80 -0.40 3.68 0.51
C SER A 80 -0.92 3.75 1.96
N ASP A 81 -2.23 3.92 2.16
CA ASP A 81 -2.85 3.94 3.50
C ASP A 81 -2.84 2.55 4.17
N ASP A 82 -2.65 1.47 3.41
CA ASP A 82 -2.51 0.13 3.95
C ASP A 82 -1.23 -0.04 4.79
N TRP A 83 -0.24 0.82 4.55
CA TRP A 83 1.05 0.82 5.22
C TRP A 83 1.17 1.76 6.42
N ASP A 84 0.09 2.46 6.82
CA ASP A 84 0.15 3.48 7.87
C ASP A 84 0.73 2.94 9.20
N ALA A 85 0.39 1.72 9.59
CA ALA A 85 0.91 1.10 10.81
C ALA A 85 2.43 0.87 10.74
N GLN A 86 2.94 0.35 9.61
CA GLN A 86 4.37 0.14 9.38
C GLN A 86 5.10 1.47 9.26
N MET A 87 4.53 2.43 8.53
CA MET A 87 5.12 3.76 8.36
C MET A 87 5.30 4.45 9.73
N LEU A 88 4.29 4.45 10.58
CA LEU A 88 4.38 5.02 11.94
C LEU A 88 5.40 4.27 12.80
N PHE A 89 5.46 2.94 12.71
CA PHE A 89 6.43 2.14 13.46
C PHE A 89 7.87 2.48 13.07
N PHE A 90 8.19 2.57 11.78
CA PHE A 90 9.54 2.87 11.31
C PHE A 90 9.90 4.34 11.47
N LEU A 91 8.94 5.25 11.30
CA LEU A 91 9.09 6.68 11.58
C LEU A 91 9.53 6.91 13.04
N ALA A 92 8.88 6.24 14.00
CA ALA A 92 9.25 6.32 15.42
C ALA A 92 10.65 5.75 15.72
N LYS A 93 11.26 5.02 14.77
CA LYS A 93 12.64 4.50 14.88
C LYS A 93 13.67 5.32 14.09
N GLY A 94 13.25 6.46 13.55
CA GLY A 94 14.13 7.41 12.87
C GLY A 94 14.40 7.10 11.41
N TYR A 95 13.65 6.19 10.76
CA TYR A 95 13.75 5.94 9.31
C TYR A 95 12.98 7.01 8.52
N ARG A 96 13.41 7.25 7.29
CA ARG A 96 12.59 7.92 6.29
C ARG A 96 11.63 6.89 5.68
N VAL A 97 10.32 7.15 5.72
CA VAL A 97 9.30 6.24 5.24
C VAL A 97 8.55 6.85 4.06
N VAL A 98 8.53 6.14 2.94
CA VAL A 98 7.91 6.57 1.70
C VAL A 98 6.91 5.52 1.25
N ALA A 99 5.73 5.94 0.82
CA ALA A 99 4.74 5.06 0.19
C ALA A 99 4.04 5.83 -0.93
N HIS A 100 3.70 5.15 -2.02
CA HIS A 100 2.97 5.76 -3.12
C HIS A 100 1.66 5.03 -3.38
N ASP A 101 0.70 5.73 -3.95
CA ASP A 101 -0.50 5.12 -4.51
C ASP A 101 -0.17 4.74 -5.96
N ARG A 102 -0.32 3.47 -6.35
CA ARG A 102 -0.13 3.01 -7.73
C ARG A 102 -1.07 3.74 -8.68
N ARG A 103 -0.70 3.93 -9.96
CA ARG A 103 -1.61 4.48 -10.97
C ARG A 103 -2.98 3.81 -10.92
N GLY A 104 -4.04 4.59 -11.04
CA GLY A 104 -5.42 4.10 -10.94
C GLY A 104 -5.88 3.71 -9.54
N HIS A 105 -5.07 3.85 -8.51
CA HIS A 105 -5.38 3.52 -7.12
C HIS A 105 -5.30 4.77 -6.23
N GLY A 106 -6.03 4.77 -5.13
CA GLY A 106 -5.98 5.81 -4.11
C GLY A 106 -6.10 7.23 -4.68
N ARG A 107 -5.09 8.06 -4.45
CA ARG A 107 -5.02 9.48 -4.84
C ARG A 107 -4.28 9.71 -6.15
N SER A 108 -3.63 8.68 -6.71
CA SER A 108 -2.97 8.78 -8.02
C SER A 108 -3.96 8.93 -9.16
N ALA A 109 -3.49 9.46 -10.30
CA ALA A 109 -4.32 9.68 -11.48
C ALA A 109 -5.02 8.39 -11.93
N GLN A 110 -6.31 8.51 -12.19
CA GLN A 110 -7.16 7.43 -12.70
C GLN A 110 -7.09 7.40 -14.24
N VAL A 111 -6.00 6.84 -14.73
CA VAL A 111 -5.71 6.71 -16.17
C VAL A 111 -6.42 5.52 -16.80
N SER A 112 -6.58 5.57 -18.13
CA SER A 112 -7.29 4.52 -18.88
C SER A 112 -6.46 3.27 -19.19
N GLY A 113 -5.14 3.30 -18.98
CA GLY A 113 -4.24 2.19 -19.33
C GLY A 113 -2.93 2.19 -18.54
N GLY A 114 -2.03 1.27 -18.89
CA GLY A 114 -0.76 1.07 -18.18
C GLY A 114 -0.93 0.32 -16.85
N HIS A 115 -1.99 -0.46 -16.71
CA HIS A 115 -2.26 -1.24 -15.51
C HIS A 115 -1.56 -2.60 -15.56
N ASP A 116 -0.23 -2.57 -15.66
CA ASP A 116 0.66 -3.74 -15.72
C ASP A 116 1.92 -3.52 -14.89
N MET A 117 2.68 -4.59 -14.64
CA MET A 117 3.85 -4.56 -13.75
C MET A 117 5.00 -3.70 -14.28
N ASP A 118 5.14 -3.54 -15.61
CA ASP A 118 6.18 -2.68 -16.18
C ASP A 118 5.91 -1.20 -15.89
N HIS A 119 4.66 -0.75 -16.08
CA HIS A 119 4.27 0.61 -15.73
C HIS A 119 4.32 0.84 -14.21
N TYR A 120 3.85 -0.10 -13.40
CA TYR A 120 3.90 0.02 -11.94
C TYR A 120 5.34 0.19 -11.43
N ALA A 121 6.27 -0.62 -11.94
CA ALA A 121 7.68 -0.51 -11.59
C ALA A 121 8.32 0.80 -12.08
N ALA A 122 7.95 1.28 -13.27
CA ALA A 122 8.41 2.56 -13.81
C ALA A 122 7.88 3.76 -13.00
N ASP A 123 6.63 3.71 -12.55
CA ASP A 123 6.03 4.72 -11.66
C ASP A 123 6.76 4.78 -10.31
N ALA A 124 6.99 3.62 -9.70
CA ALA A 124 7.79 3.54 -8.48
C ALA A 124 9.19 4.14 -8.67
N PHE A 125 9.82 3.87 -9.83
CA PHE A 125 11.11 4.45 -10.16
C PHE A 125 11.05 5.97 -10.31
N ALA A 126 10.00 6.51 -10.91
CA ALA A 126 9.81 7.97 -11.02
C ALA A 126 9.73 8.62 -9.63
N VAL A 127 9.01 8.02 -8.67
CA VAL A 127 8.95 8.48 -7.28
C VAL A 127 10.33 8.42 -6.63
N VAL A 128 11.05 7.30 -6.76
CA VAL A 128 12.40 7.12 -6.20
C VAL A 128 13.39 8.15 -6.76
N GLN A 129 13.31 8.46 -8.06
CA GLN A 129 14.16 9.46 -8.70
C GLN A 129 13.81 10.88 -8.23
N ALA A 130 12.54 11.24 -8.22
CA ALA A 130 12.08 12.57 -7.83
C ALA A 130 12.44 12.92 -6.37
N LEU A 131 12.42 11.93 -5.48
CA LEU A 131 12.79 12.07 -4.06
C LEU A 131 14.28 11.81 -3.80
N ASP A 132 15.06 11.52 -4.84
CA ASP A 132 16.49 11.12 -4.79
C ASP A 132 16.78 10.05 -3.73
N LEU A 133 15.91 9.03 -3.64
CA LEU A 133 16.10 7.94 -2.68
C LEU A 133 17.29 7.07 -3.08
N LYS A 134 18.21 6.85 -2.15
CA LYS A 134 19.41 6.02 -2.32
C LYS A 134 19.48 5.01 -1.19
N ASN A 135 20.08 3.86 -1.48
CA ASN A 135 20.25 2.79 -0.49
C ASN A 135 18.91 2.41 0.20
N ALA A 136 17.81 2.40 -0.57
CA ALA A 136 16.48 2.21 -0.06
C ALA A 136 16.15 0.72 0.18
N VAL A 137 15.35 0.46 1.21
CA VAL A 137 14.72 -0.85 1.43
C VAL A 137 13.34 -0.81 0.79
N HIS A 138 13.04 -1.71 -0.13
CA HIS A 138 11.75 -1.81 -0.78
C HIS A 138 10.94 -2.95 -0.19
N ILE A 139 9.73 -2.67 0.29
CA ILE A 139 8.84 -3.65 0.94
C ILE A 139 7.52 -3.67 0.18
N GLY A 140 7.16 -4.82 -0.39
CA GLY A 140 5.94 -4.97 -1.17
C GLY A 140 5.03 -6.08 -0.64
N HIS A 141 3.74 -5.77 -0.54
CA HIS A 141 2.69 -6.70 -0.16
C HIS A 141 1.91 -7.18 -1.37
N SER A 142 1.69 -8.48 -1.50
CA SER A 142 0.83 -9.05 -2.54
C SER A 142 1.26 -8.60 -3.95
N THR A 143 0.40 -7.94 -4.70
CA THR A 143 0.71 -7.27 -5.98
C THR A 143 1.90 -6.30 -5.86
N GLY A 144 2.00 -5.57 -4.72
CA GLY A 144 3.14 -4.70 -4.45
C GLY A 144 4.46 -5.45 -4.32
N GLY A 145 4.44 -6.73 -3.92
CA GLY A 145 5.62 -7.58 -3.97
C GLY A 145 6.05 -7.91 -5.41
N GLY A 146 5.08 -8.06 -6.31
CA GLY A 146 5.36 -8.16 -7.76
C GLY A 146 5.96 -6.87 -8.31
N GLU A 147 5.41 -5.72 -7.90
CA GLU A 147 5.97 -4.41 -8.26
C GLU A 147 7.41 -4.26 -7.75
N VAL A 148 7.70 -4.66 -6.49
CA VAL A 148 9.08 -4.66 -5.94
C VAL A 148 10.00 -5.56 -6.76
N ALA A 149 9.59 -6.79 -7.07
CA ALA A 149 10.42 -7.71 -7.85
C ALA A 149 10.77 -7.11 -9.21
N ARG A 150 9.78 -6.58 -9.96
CA ARG A 150 9.99 -5.93 -11.25
C ARG A 150 10.83 -4.65 -11.14
N TYR A 151 10.54 -3.81 -10.15
CA TYR A 151 11.27 -2.57 -9.91
C TYR A 151 12.74 -2.83 -9.58
N VAL A 152 13.02 -3.73 -8.64
CA VAL A 152 14.40 -4.04 -8.23
C VAL A 152 15.21 -4.57 -9.41
N ALA A 153 14.66 -5.55 -10.14
CA ALA A 153 15.34 -6.18 -11.26
C ALA A 153 15.61 -5.22 -12.43
N LYS A 154 14.63 -4.38 -12.80
CA LYS A 154 14.72 -3.58 -14.03
C LYS A 154 15.15 -2.14 -13.84
N HIS A 155 14.97 -1.57 -12.66
CA HIS A 155 15.22 -0.15 -12.40
C HIS A 155 16.15 0.10 -11.21
N GLY A 156 15.80 -0.46 -10.06
CA GLY A 156 16.41 -0.11 -8.79
C GLY A 156 17.88 -0.56 -8.64
N GLU A 157 18.17 -1.83 -8.84
CA GLU A 157 19.55 -2.34 -8.83
C GLU A 157 20.40 -1.79 -9.99
N PRO A 158 19.93 -1.75 -11.24
CA PRO A 158 20.69 -1.11 -12.31
C PRO A 158 21.04 0.36 -12.04
N ALA A 159 20.20 1.06 -11.29
CA ALA A 159 20.45 2.45 -10.90
C ALA A 159 21.23 2.61 -9.57
N GLY A 160 21.60 1.50 -8.90
CA GLY A 160 22.34 1.52 -7.63
C GLY A 160 21.57 2.13 -6.47
N ARG A 161 20.23 2.02 -6.45
CA ARG A 161 19.36 2.70 -5.47
C ARG A 161 18.78 1.79 -4.39
N VAL A 162 18.94 0.47 -4.51
CA VAL A 162 18.35 -0.53 -3.63
C VAL A 162 19.39 -1.11 -2.67
N ALA A 163 19.08 -1.12 -1.37
CA ALA A 163 19.86 -1.83 -0.37
C ALA A 163 19.36 -3.24 -0.13
N LYS A 164 18.02 -3.39 0.01
CA LYS A 164 17.36 -4.65 0.36
C LYS A 164 15.96 -4.68 -0.25
N ALA A 165 15.41 -5.89 -0.43
CA ALA A 165 14.03 -6.11 -0.85
C ALA A 165 13.29 -6.99 0.16
N VAL A 166 11.97 -6.78 0.30
CA VAL A 166 11.10 -7.63 1.11
C VAL A 166 9.82 -7.93 0.33
N LEU A 167 9.48 -9.19 0.23
CA LEU A 167 8.28 -9.71 -0.42
C LEU A 167 7.36 -10.29 0.65
N VAL A 168 6.20 -9.65 0.90
CA VAL A 168 5.25 -10.04 1.93
C VAL A 168 3.98 -10.59 1.29
N SER A 169 3.64 -11.86 1.51
CA SER A 169 2.47 -12.52 0.88
C SER A 169 2.38 -12.19 -0.61
N ALA A 170 3.54 -12.17 -1.28
CA ALA A 170 3.72 -11.61 -2.61
C ALA A 170 3.33 -12.57 -3.73
N VAL A 171 2.87 -12.03 -4.85
CA VAL A 171 2.38 -12.82 -6.02
C VAL A 171 3.45 -13.53 -6.86
N PRO A 172 4.74 -13.09 -6.91
CA PRO A 172 5.75 -13.78 -7.70
C PRO A 172 5.99 -15.25 -7.28
N PRO A 173 6.44 -16.11 -8.21
CA PRO A 173 6.87 -15.80 -9.58
C PRO A 173 5.73 -15.67 -10.59
N LEU A 174 4.63 -16.44 -10.46
CA LEU A 174 3.48 -16.44 -11.36
C LEU A 174 2.32 -17.15 -10.67
N MET A 175 1.16 -16.49 -10.61
CA MET A 175 -0.04 -17.11 -10.02
C MET A 175 -0.78 -18.00 -11.02
N LEU A 176 -0.84 -17.59 -12.30
CA LEU A 176 -1.60 -18.30 -13.33
C LEU A 176 -0.99 -19.66 -13.63
N LYS A 177 -1.87 -20.67 -13.76
CA LYS A 177 -1.53 -21.97 -14.28
C LYS A 177 -1.17 -21.87 -15.77
N THR A 178 0.05 -22.30 -16.12
CA THR A 178 0.58 -22.34 -17.49
C THR A 178 1.38 -23.62 -17.68
N ALA A 179 1.87 -23.86 -18.88
CA ALA A 179 2.79 -24.98 -19.13
C ALA A 179 4.09 -24.86 -18.30
N ALA A 180 4.56 -23.61 -18.04
CA ALA A 180 5.73 -23.34 -17.19
C ALA A 180 5.40 -23.32 -15.69
N ASN A 181 4.12 -23.18 -15.31
CA ASN A 181 3.63 -23.18 -13.94
C ASN A 181 2.40 -24.11 -13.80
N PRO A 182 2.56 -25.42 -13.91
CA PRO A 182 1.44 -26.36 -13.98
C PRO A 182 0.63 -26.47 -12.68
N GLU A 183 1.20 -26.03 -11.56
CA GLU A 183 0.56 -26.03 -10.24
C GLU A 183 -0.13 -24.71 -9.92
N GLY A 184 -0.02 -23.69 -10.79
CA GLY A 184 -0.65 -22.38 -10.61
C GLY A 184 -2.18 -22.47 -10.62
N LEU A 185 -2.82 -21.36 -10.22
CA LEU A 185 -4.27 -21.25 -10.18
C LEU A 185 -4.85 -21.18 -11.60
N PRO A 186 -5.97 -21.87 -11.87
CA PRO A 186 -6.62 -21.81 -13.17
C PRO A 186 -7.16 -20.39 -13.46
N VAL A 187 -7.23 -20.03 -14.75
CA VAL A 187 -7.67 -18.69 -15.19
C VAL A 187 -9.07 -18.33 -14.69
N GLU A 188 -9.93 -19.33 -14.53
CA GLU A 188 -11.31 -19.18 -14.05
C GLU A 188 -11.40 -18.53 -12.66
N VAL A 189 -10.38 -18.70 -11.81
CA VAL A 189 -10.30 -18.02 -10.50
C VAL A 189 -10.21 -16.51 -10.72
N PHE A 190 -9.36 -16.05 -11.61
CA PHE A 190 -9.15 -14.65 -11.92
C PHE A 190 -10.30 -14.03 -12.72
N ASP A 191 -10.92 -14.81 -13.60
CA ASP A 191 -12.14 -14.42 -14.32
C ASP A 191 -13.33 -14.30 -13.35
N GLY A 192 -13.36 -15.11 -12.30
CA GLY A 192 -14.29 -14.95 -11.19
C GLY A 192 -14.13 -13.59 -10.48
N PHE A 193 -12.90 -13.16 -10.22
CA PHE A 193 -12.63 -11.84 -9.66
C PHE A 193 -13.05 -10.70 -10.59
N ARG A 194 -12.74 -10.81 -11.90
CA ARG A 194 -13.17 -9.83 -12.92
C ARG A 194 -14.70 -9.73 -12.98
N SER A 195 -15.38 -10.88 -12.96
CA SER A 195 -16.84 -10.95 -13.01
C SER A 195 -17.50 -10.37 -11.76
N ALA A 196 -16.99 -10.69 -10.57
CA ALA A 196 -17.49 -10.16 -9.31
C ALA A 196 -17.28 -8.62 -9.22
N LEU A 197 -16.12 -8.13 -9.64
CA LEU A 197 -15.82 -6.71 -9.70
C LEU A 197 -16.76 -6.00 -10.68
N ALA A 198 -16.98 -6.54 -11.87
CA ALA A 198 -17.85 -5.95 -12.88
C ALA A 198 -19.32 -5.96 -12.44
N ALA A 199 -19.77 -6.99 -11.75
CA ALA A 199 -21.15 -7.13 -11.30
C ALA A 199 -21.49 -6.20 -10.14
N ASN A 200 -20.65 -6.15 -9.10
CA ASN A 200 -20.84 -5.29 -7.94
C ASN A 200 -19.51 -5.10 -7.18
N ARG A 201 -18.69 -4.16 -7.64
CA ARG A 201 -17.39 -3.85 -7.02
C ARG A 201 -17.50 -3.55 -5.53
N ALA A 202 -18.53 -2.82 -5.13
CA ALA A 202 -18.68 -2.40 -3.74
C ALA A 202 -18.92 -3.60 -2.82
N GLN A 203 -19.77 -4.56 -3.23
CA GLN A 203 -20.01 -5.77 -2.46
C GLN A 203 -18.79 -6.69 -2.49
N PHE A 204 -18.18 -6.90 -3.65
CA PHE A 204 -16.98 -7.72 -3.79
C PHE A 204 -15.86 -7.23 -2.87
N PHE A 205 -15.64 -5.91 -2.82
CA PHE A 205 -14.64 -5.30 -1.92
C PHE A 205 -15.04 -5.33 -0.44
N ARG A 206 -16.28 -5.63 -0.10
CA ARG A 206 -16.70 -5.94 1.27
C ARG A 206 -16.45 -7.40 1.63
N ASP A 207 -16.72 -8.30 0.72
CA ASP A 207 -16.67 -9.76 0.95
C ASP A 207 -15.23 -10.26 1.10
N VAL A 208 -14.30 -9.74 0.29
CA VAL A 208 -12.88 -10.15 0.32
C VAL A 208 -12.24 -9.92 1.70
N PRO A 209 -12.25 -8.71 2.29
CA PRO A 209 -11.68 -8.49 3.62
C PRO A 209 -12.52 -9.10 4.76
N ALA A 210 -13.84 -9.23 4.60
CA ALA A 210 -14.70 -9.89 5.58
C ALA A 210 -14.46 -11.41 5.66
N GLY A 211 -13.77 -11.97 4.68
CA GLY A 211 -13.53 -13.40 4.54
C GLY A 211 -12.03 -13.74 4.43
N PRO A 212 -11.57 -14.16 3.23
CA PRO A 212 -10.29 -14.83 3.04
C PRO A 212 -9.08 -13.91 3.25
N PHE A 213 -9.18 -12.60 2.99
CA PHE A 213 -8.03 -11.69 3.04
C PHE A 213 -7.39 -11.63 4.43
N TYR A 214 -8.20 -11.42 5.47
CA TYR A 214 -7.77 -11.39 6.87
C TYR A 214 -7.98 -12.72 7.59
N GLY A 215 -8.56 -13.71 6.91
CA GLY A 215 -8.94 -14.99 7.50
C GLY A 215 -10.11 -14.89 8.48
N PHE A 216 -10.94 -13.85 8.36
CA PHE A 216 -12.12 -13.65 9.20
C PHE A 216 -13.22 -14.68 8.98
N ASN A 217 -13.15 -15.45 7.89
CA ASN A 217 -14.00 -16.61 7.61
C ASN A 217 -13.62 -17.88 8.38
N ARG A 218 -12.54 -17.85 9.16
CA ARG A 218 -12.09 -19.03 9.93
C ARG A 218 -12.84 -19.16 11.25
N ALA A 219 -13.02 -20.38 11.72
CA ALA A 219 -13.67 -20.65 13.00
C ALA A 219 -12.88 -19.98 14.14
N GLY A 220 -13.58 -19.24 15.01
CA GLY A 220 -12.99 -18.54 16.12
C GLY A 220 -12.25 -17.24 15.78
N ALA A 221 -12.26 -16.80 14.52
CA ALA A 221 -11.65 -15.52 14.13
C ALA A 221 -12.34 -14.34 14.82
N VAL A 222 -11.55 -13.39 15.31
CA VAL A 222 -12.05 -12.11 15.82
C VAL A 222 -12.17 -11.14 14.65
N VAL A 223 -13.40 -10.83 14.28
CA VAL A 223 -13.69 -9.93 13.15
C VAL A 223 -13.60 -8.47 13.60
N HIS A 224 -12.85 -7.66 12.86
CA HIS A 224 -12.70 -6.22 13.09
C HIS A 224 -13.34 -5.42 11.96
N GLU A 225 -14.56 -4.94 12.19
CA GLU A 225 -15.34 -4.19 11.19
C GLU A 225 -14.60 -2.94 10.67
N GLY A 226 -13.85 -2.24 11.54
CA GLY A 226 -13.06 -1.08 11.13
C GLY A 226 -11.96 -1.42 10.10
N ILE A 227 -11.36 -2.61 10.21
CA ILE A 227 -10.35 -3.10 9.23
C ILE A 227 -11.04 -3.39 7.89
N ILE A 228 -12.20 -4.06 7.91
CA ILE A 228 -12.99 -4.35 6.70
C ILE A 228 -13.40 -3.06 6.00
N GLN A 229 -13.89 -2.07 6.76
CA GLN A 229 -14.29 -0.77 6.23
C GLN A 229 -13.11 0.01 5.65
N ASN A 230 -11.94 -0.02 6.30
CA ASN A 230 -10.75 0.66 5.79
C ASN A 230 -10.26 0.03 4.48
N TRP A 231 -10.26 -1.30 4.37
CA TRP A 231 -9.96 -2.01 3.13
C TRP A 231 -10.93 -1.63 2.01
N TRP A 232 -12.23 -1.67 2.30
CA TRP A 232 -13.29 -1.27 1.37
C TRP A 232 -13.13 0.17 0.89
N ARG A 233 -12.90 1.10 1.82
CA ARG A 233 -12.67 2.52 1.51
C ARG A 233 -11.52 2.69 0.53
N GLN A 234 -10.38 2.06 0.80
CA GLN A 234 -9.21 2.14 -0.08
C GLN A 234 -9.53 1.59 -1.47
N GLY A 235 -10.13 0.41 -1.56
CA GLY A 235 -10.54 -0.17 -2.83
C GLY A 235 -11.51 0.71 -3.60
N MET A 236 -12.47 1.36 -2.94
CA MET A 236 -13.44 2.23 -3.60
C MET A 236 -12.86 3.58 -4.08
N MET A 237 -11.71 4.00 -3.58
CA MET A 237 -11.02 5.22 -4.04
C MET A 237 -10.39 5.07 -5.43
N GLY A 238 -10.00 3.87 -5.83
CA GLY A 238 -9.37 3.64 -7.12
C GLY A 238 -10.36 3.52 -8.29
N ALA A 239 -9.84 3.54 -9.51
CA ALA A 239 -10.60 3.40 -10.74
C ALA A 239 -11.03 1.94 -10.99
N ALA A 240 -12.25 1.75 -11.47
CA ALA A 240 -12.78 0.41 -11.73
C ALA A 240 -12.00 -0.34 -12.82
N ASN A 241 -11.60 0.35 -13.90
CA ASN A 241 -10.77 -0.21 -14.96
C ASN A 241 -9.38 -0.62 -14.44
N ALA A 242 -8.74 0.23 -13.62
CA ALA A 242 -7.44 -0.09 -13.02
C ALA A 242 -7.50 -1.35 -12.15
N HIS A 243 -8.57 -1.51 -11.39
CA HIS A 243 -8.76 -2.72 -10.59
C HIS A 243 -9.05 -3.94 -11.46
N TYR A 244 -9.83 -3.79 -12.53
CA TYR A 244 -10.15 -4.87 -13.45
C TYR A 244 -8.90 -5.36 -14.21
N ASP A 245 -8.16 -4.44 -14.81
CA ASP A 245 -6.93 -4.76 -15.55
C ASP A 245 -5.79 -5.19 -14.62
N GLY A 246 -5.75 -4.64 -13.41
CA GLY A 246 -4.80 -5.01 -12.35
C GLY A 246 -4.88 -6.49 -11.97
N ILE A 247 -6.03 -7.15 -12.15
CA ILE A 247 -6.16 -8.60 -11.95
C ILE A 247 -5.22 -9.34 -12.89
N LYS A 248 -5.15 -8.92 -14.16
CA LYS A 248 -4.19 -9.48 -15.12
C LYS A 248 -2.75 -9.22 -14.70
N ALA A 249 -2.47 -8.00 -14.25
CA ALA A 249 -1.11 -7.62 -13.84
C ALA A 249 -0.57 -8.54 -12.73
N PHE A 250 -1.35 -8.81 -11.68
CA PHE A 250 -0.86 -9.63 -10.58
C PHE A 250 -0.94 -11.14 -10.83
N SER A 251 -1.85 -11.60 -11.71
CA SER A 251 -2.08 -13.02 -11.91
C SER A 251 -1.32 -13.63 -13.09
N GLU A 252 -1.14 -12.87 -14.16
CA GLU A 252 -0.64 -13.37 -15.45
C GLU A 252 0.79 -12.91 -15.79
N THR A 253 1.39 -11.99 -14.99
CA THR A 253 2.77 -11.56 -15.22
C THR A 253 3.75 -12.58 -14.69
N ASP A 254 4.55 -13.17 -15.58
CA ASP A 254 5.66 -14.03 -15.18
C ASP A 254 6.85 -13.16 -14.72
N GLN A 255 7.23 -13.33 -13.46
CA GLN A 255 8.33 -12.62 -12.81
C GLN A 255 9.49 -13.53 -12.44
N THR A 256 9.55 -14.71 -13.05
CA THR A 256 10.62 -15.71 -12.84
C THR A 256 11.98 -15.10 -13.10
N GLU A 257 12.16 -14.39 -14.22
CA GLU A 257 13.44 -13.78 -14.58
C GLU A 257 13.74 -12.53 -13.73
N ASP A 258 12.71 -11.80 -13.26
CA ASP A 258 12.93 -10.70 -12.32
C ASP A 258 13.53 -11.21 -11.01
N LEU A 259 12.97 -12.27 -10.42
CA LEU A 259 13.50 -12.86 -9.18
C LEU A 259 14.93 -13.38 -9.34
N LYS A 260 15.25 -14.02 -10.47
CA LYS A 260 16.60 -14.48 -10.78
C LYS A 260 17.60 -13.34 -10.96
N ALA A 261 17.15 -12.19 -11.43
CA ALA A 261 18.00 -11.01 -11.63
C ALA A 261 18.40 -10.34 -10.31
N ILE A 262 17.53 -10.37 -9.30
CA ILE A 262 17.75 -9.71 -8.00
C ILE A 262 18.99 -10.26 -7.30
N THR A 263 19.91 -9.36 -6.90
CA THR A 263 21.16 -9.71 -6.20
C THR A 263 21.24 -9.17 -4.78
N VAL A 264 20.46 -8.14 -4.44
CA VAL A 264 20.40 -7.60 -3.07
C VAL A 264 19.80 -8.60 -2.08
N PRO A 265 20.15 -8.52 -0.78
CA PRO A 265 19.50 -9.32 0.24
C PRO A 265 17.97 -9.17 0.17
N THR A 266 17.27 -10.30 0.06
CA THR A 266 15.82 -10.31 -0.11
C THR A 266 15.16 -11.21 0.94
N LEU A 267 14.21 -10.65 1.70
CA LEU A 267 13.41 -11.38 2.68
C LEU A 267 12.04 -11.71 2.10
N VAL A 268 11.63 -12.97 2.19
CA VAL A 268 10.29 -13.43 1.82
C VAL A 268 9.54 -13.78 3.10
N LEU A 269 8.42 -13.09 3.34
CA LEU A 269 7.53 -13.31 4.49
C LEU A 269 6.17 -13.80 3.99
N HIS A 270 5.64 -14.92 4.54
CA HIS A 270 4.38 -15.46 4.06
C HIS A 270 3.60 -16.17 5.16
N GLY A 271 2.28 -15.95 5.20
CA GLY A 271 1.37 -16.69 6.06
C GLY A 271 1.05 -18.07 5.50
N GLU A 272 1.14 -19.11 6.33
CA GLU A 272 0.86 -20.48 5.86
C GLU A 272 -0.62 -20.72 5.57
N ASP A 273 -1.51 -19.90 6.17
CA ASP A 273 -2.96 -19.93 5.95
C ASP A 273 -3.44 -18.81 5.00
N ASP A 274 -2.57 -18.35 4.10
CA ASP A 274 -2.92 -17.37 3.07
C ASP A 274 -3.87 -17.99 2.03
N GLN A 275 -5.13 -17.53 2.05
CA GLN A 275 -6.19 -18.02 1.17
C GLN A 275 -6.30 -17.23 -0.15
N ILE A 276 -5.51 -16.15 -0.30
CA ILE A 276 -5.49 -15.29 -1.49
C ILE A 276 -4.31 -15.66 -2.39
N VAL A 277 -3.12 -15.77 -1.82
CA VAL A 277 -1.89 -16.16 -2.52
C VAL A 277 -1.34 -17.40 -1.83
N PRO A 278 -1.63 -18.61 -2.33
CA PRO A 278 -1.15 -19.85 -1.71
C PRO A 278 0.39 -19.86 -1.60
N ILE A 279 0.90 -20.10 -0.40
CA ILE A 279 2.35 -20.07 -0.12
C ILE A 279 3.15 -21.01 -1.02
N ALA A 280 2.56 -22.17 -1.36
CA ALA A 280 3.19 -23.18 -2.21
C ALA A 280 3.48 -22.68 -3.63
N ASP A 281 2.57 -21.82 -4.14
CA ASP A 281 2.65 -21.28 -5.50
C ASP A 281 3.43 -19.98 -5.60
N ALA A 282 3.71 -19.34 -4.47
CA ALA A 282 4.37 -18.04 -4.40
C ALA A 282 5.70 -18.12 -3.64
N ALA A 283 5.69 -17.98 -2.31
CA ALA A 283 6.91 -17.86 -1.51
C ALA A 283 7.86 -19.05 -1.64
N HIS A 284 7.33 -20.28 -1.66
CA HIS A 284 8.15 -21.49 -1.81
C HIS A 284 8.78 -21.65 -3.20
N LYS A 285 8.21 -21.00 -4.23
CA LYS A 285 8.82 -20.92 -5.57
C LYS A 285 9.78 -19.73 -5.65
N SER A 286 9.40 -18.57 -5.14
CA SER A 286 10.21 -17.35 -5.16
C SER A 286 11.57 -17.54 -4.48
N ILE A 287 11.60 -18.17 -3.30
CA ILE A 287 12.86 -18.37 -2.56
C ILE A 287 13.88 -19.23 -3.32
N LYS A 288 13.42 -20.14 -4.19
CA LYS A 288 14.31 -20.99 -5.01
C LYS A 288 14.94 -20.23 -6.18
N LEU A 289 14.37 -19.08 -6.55
CA LEU A 289 14.83 -18.26 -7.67
C LEU A 289 15.75 -17.12 -7.22
N LEU A 290 15.59 -16.65 -5.99
CA LEU A 290 16.39 -15.57 -5.42
C LEU A 290 17.81 -16.01 -5.10
N LYS A 291 18.81 -15.21 -5.53
CA LYS A 291 20.24 -15.49 -5.29
C LYS A 291 20.65 -15.29 -3.83
N ASN A 292 20.07 -14.29 -3.18
CA ASN A 292 20.35 -13.90 -1.79
C ASN A 292 19.06 -13.77 -1.00
N GLY A 293 18.26 -14.84 -1.02
CA GLY A 293 16.94 -14.89 -0.41
C GLY A 293 16.95 -15.55 0.97
N THR A 294 16.14 -15.03 1.87
CA THR A 294 15.78 -15.65 3.16
C THR A 294 14.27 -15.74 3.24
N ILE A 295 13.72 -16.83 3.73
CA ILE A 295 12.27 -17.01 3.92
C ILE A 295 11.95 -17.17 5.39
N LYS A 296 10.84 -16.55 5.81
CA LYS A 296 10.19 -16.82 7.09
C LYS A 296 8.69 -17.00 6.87
N THR A 297 8.15 -18.11 7.36
CA THR A 297 6.73 -18.44 7.27
C THR A 297 6.06 -18.33 8.63
N TYR A 298 4.74 -18.13 8.63
CA TYR A 298 3.97 -17.88 9.85
C TYR A 298 2.74 -18.79 9.88
N PRO A 299 2.77 -19.86 10.72
CA PRO A 299 1.60 -20.71 10.93
C PRO A 299 0.38 -19.91 11.39
N GLY A 300 -0.77 -20.14 10.77
CA GLY A 300 -2.02 -19.48 11.12
C GLY A 300 -2.20 -18.04 10.63
N PHE A 301 -1.19 -17.44 9.97
CA PHE A 301 -1.32 -16.09 9.45
C PHE A 301 -1.99 -16.08 8.07
N SER A 302 -2.85 -15.07 7.87
CA SER A 302 -3.60 -14.84 6.63
C SER A 302 -2.84 -13.92 5.67
N HIS A 303 -3.44 -13.65 4.50
CA HIS A 303 -2.92 -12.70 3.51
C HIS A 303 -2.69 -11.30 4.08
N GLY A 304 -3.65 -10.81 4.88
CA GLY A 304 -3.59 -9.49 5.49
C GLY A 304 -2.77 -9.41 6.79
N MET A 305 -1.78 -10.27 6.97
CA MET A 305 -0.97 -10.35 8.19
C MET A 305 -0.26 -9.05 8.56
N LEU A 306 0.02 -8.16 7.61
CA LEU A 306 0.57 -6.82 7.86
C LEU A 306 -0.30 -5.97 8.77
N THR A 307 -1.62 -6.17 8.70
CA THR A 307 -2.60 -5.44 9.51
C THR A 307 -2.93 -6.20 10.80
N VAL A 308 -3.30 -7.48 10.68
CA VAL A 308 -3.80 -8.24 11.84
C VAL A 308 -2.69 -8.83 12.72
N ASN A 309 -1.45 -8.88 12.24
CA ASN A 309 -0.27 -9.37 12.97
C ASN A 309 0.89 -8.36 12.89
N ALA A 310 0.58 -7.06 12.85
CA ALA A 310 1.54 -5.98 12.59
C ALA A 310 2.76 -6.01 13.52
N ASP A 311 2.57 -6.29 14.80
CA ASP A 311 3.66 -6.28 15.79
C ASP A 311 4.74 -7.32 15.46
N VAL A 312 4.32 -8.54 15.08
CA VAL A 312 5.24 -9.61 14.71
C VAL A 312 5.99 -9.25 13.43
N LEU A 313 5.25 -8.81 12.41
CA LEU A 313 5.84 -8.45 11.13
C LEU A 313 6.81 -7.26 11.24
N ASN A 314 6.43 -6.23 11.99
CA ASN A 314 7.27 -5.05 12.22
C ASN A 314 8.59 -5.41 12.92
N ALA A 315 8.58 -6.33 13.86
CA ALA A 315 9.78 -6.80 14.54
C ALA A 315 10.73 -7.52 13.58
N ASP A 316 10.20 -8.42 12.75
CA ASP A 316 10.96 -9.18 11.77
C ASP A 316 11.53 -8.30 10.64
N LEU A 317 10.70 -7.37 10.15
CA LEU A 317 11.14 -6.37 9.17
C LEU A 317 12.30 -5.53 9.74
N LEU A 318 12.18 -5.06 10.98
CA LEU A 318 13.23 -4.27 11.63
C LEU A 318 14.51 -5.06 11.82
N ALA A 319 14.42 -6.34 12.20
CA ALA A 319 15.57 -7.21 12.35
C ALA A 319 16.32 -7.38 11.02
N PHE A 320 15.59 -7.64 9.94
CA PHE A 320 16.17 -7.77 8.60
C PHE A 320 16.78 -6.46 8.08
N ILE A 321 16.14 -5.31 8.30
CA ILE A 321 16.66 -4.02 7.86
C ILE A 321 17.98 -3.69 8.54
N LYS A 322 18.14 -4.05 9.81
CA LYS A 322 19.34 -3.79 10.60
C LYS A 322 20.50 -4.76 10.35
N ALA A 323 20.22 -5.97 9.89
CA ALA A 323 21.23 -6.98 9.58
C ALA A 323 22.05 -6.57 8.35
#